data_68d9ce2d3d6ef4757b35be608deadf42
#
_entry.id   68d9ce2d3d6ef4757b35be608deadf42
#
_cell.length_a   1.000
_cell.length_b   1.000
_cell.length_c   1.000
_cell.angle_alpha   90.00
_cell.angle_beta   90.00
_cell.angle_gamma   90.00
#
_symmetry.space_group_name_H-M   'P 1'
#
loop_
_entity.id
_entity.type
_entity.pdbx_description
1 polymer ?
#
loop_
_entity_poly.entity_id
_entity_poly.type
_entity_poly.pdbx_seq_one_letter_code
_entity_poly.pdbx_strand_id
1 'polypeptide(L)'
;MSVADILLEQVVRLYSEASNKRSGNSDGFDAALWSHAEELGLPLAMCPDADGGFDLGWSEMFGVLANASACGEPIPLGETLVANALVCSAGSVPETGPIFFGLPGDSEGDAAPNSARVLVAEGKSLSLAPLAEAMAGGVANSEPGSEFVVQAGALLRAVQIAGALQGALDLAVRYTQERSQFGRPLSKFQAVQHMLAQLASEAVATAAAARMACAKMDAGEGKLAIAIAKLRAGRAVEKGVMLAHQIHGAMGVTLEYPLARLSLNMWRWSEEFGDQKYWAIAVGRAGMAMPSAWDAVVSASDPVGVAGYE
;
A
#
# COMPACT_ATOMS: atom_id res chain seq x y z
N MET A 1 -6.07 7.42 -23.55
CA MET A 1 -5.96 7.56 -22.09
C MET A 1 -6.98 6.59 -21.52
N SER A 2 -6.54 5.59 -20.76
CA SER A 2 -7.43 4.61 -20.13
C SER A 2 -8.18 5.22 -18.93
N VAL A 3 -9.21 4.55 -18.43
CA VAL A 3 -9.91 4.98 -17.20
C VAL A 3 -8.92 5.06 -16.04
N ALA A 4 -8.02 4.06 -15.92
CA ALA A 4 -6.99 4.04 -14.90
C ALA A 4 -6.04 5.24 -14.99
N ASP A 5 -5.65 5.69 -16.20
CA ASP A 5 -4.80 6.89 -16.37
C ASP A 5 -5.53 8.16 -15.88
N ILE A 6 -6.82 8.28 -16.17
CA ILE A 6 -7.64 9.42 -15.70
C ILE A 6 -7.74 9.41 -14.17
N LEU A 7 -8.04 8.26 -13.58
CA LEU A 7 -8.14 8.13 -12.12
C LEU A 7 -6.79 8.42 -11.45
N LEU A 8 -5.69 7.97 -12.03
CA LEU A 8 -4.35 8.25 -11.51
C LEU A 8 -4.06 9.75 -11.51
N GLU A 9 -4.35 10.45 -12.62
CA GLU A 9 -4.16 11.91 -12.69
C GLU A 9 -4.99 12.65 -11.63
N GLN A 10 -6.26 12.26 -11.46
CA GLN A 10 -7.14 12.84 -10.45
C GLN A 10 -6.65 12.56 -9.03
N VAL A 11 -6.21 11.34 -8.73
CA VAL A 11 -5.68 10.97 -7.42
C VAL A 11 -4.41 11.74 -7.10
N VAL A 12 -3.46 11.85 -8.03
CA VAL A 12 -2.23 12.64 -7.85
C VAL A 12 -2.57 14.09 -7.52
N ARG A 13 -3.51 14.70 -8.24
CA ARG A 13 -3.97 16.07 -7.98
C ARG A 13 -4.62 16.19 -6.61
N LEU A 14 -5.58 15.31 -6.32
CA LEU A 14 -6.37 15.30 -5.09
C LEU A 14 -5.49 15.20 -3.84
N TYR A 15 -4.56 14.24 -3.82
CA TYR A 15 -3.67 14.02 -2.69
C TYR A 15 -2.60 15.11 -2.56
N SER A 16 -2.13 15.69 -3.66
CA SER A 16 -1.19 16.83 -3.59
C SER A 16 -1.86 18.08 -3.00
N GLU A 17 -3.11 18.35 -3.37
CA GLU A 17 -3.88 19.46 -2.79
C GLU A 17 -4.16 19.22 -1.28
N ALA A 18 -4.53 18.01 -0.89
CA ALA A 18 -4.74 17.64 0.51
C ALA A 18 -3.45 17.76 1.33
N SER A 19 -2.32 17.28 0.80
CA SER A 19 -1.01 17.39 1.47
C SER A 19 -0.58 18.84 1.69
N ASN A 20 -0.84 19.73 0.72
CA ASN A 20 -0.51 21.16 0.84
C ASN A 20 -1.40 21.91 1.86
N LYS A 21 -2.64 21.46 2.07
CA LYS A 21 -3.57 22.06 3.04
C LYS A 21 -3.35 21.55 4.47
N ARG A 22 -2.77 20.38 4.64
CA ARG A 22 -2.45 19.80 5.95
C ARG A 22 -1.22 20.47 6.54
N SER A 23 -1.41 21.60 7.22
CA SER A 23 -0.43 22.15 8.14
C SER A 23 -0.72 21.66 9.55
N GLY A 24 0.16 20.79 10.10
CA GLY A 24 0.04 20.37 11.49
C GLY A 24 -0.65 19.01 11.68
N ASN A 25 -0.74 18.62 12.92
CA ASN A 25 -1.08 17.32 13.48
C ASN A 25 -2.55 16.91 13.30
N SER A 26 -3.09 16.86 12.08
CA SER A 26 -4.41 16.27 11.83
C SER A 26 -4.25 14.75 11.59
N ASP A 27 -4.18 13.97 12.66
CA ASP A 27 -4.07 12.51 12.61
C ASP A 27 -5.41 11.80 12.30
N GLY A 28 -6.48 12.56 12.06
CA GLY A 28 -7.82 12.02 11.82
C GLY A 28 -8.13 11.78 10.35
N PHE A 29 -9.26 11.13 10.13
CA PHE A 29 -9.88 10.89 8.84
C PHE A 29 -10.18 12.20 8.10
N ASP A 30 -9.79 12.30 6.84
CA ASP A 30 -10.02 13.48 5.99
C ASP A 30 -11.35 13.32 5.23
N ALA A 31 -12.44 13.82 5.83
CA ALA A 31 -13.77 13.71 5.25
C ALA A 31 -13.93 14.43 3.90
N ALA A 32 -13.21 15.56 3.69
CA ALA A 32 -13.27 16.28 2.44
C ALA A 32 -12.57 15.49 1.31
N LEU A 33 -11.41 14.91 1.61
CA LEU A 33 -10.69 14.04 0.68
C LEU A 33 -11.53 12.80 0.36
N TRP A 34 -12.21 12.22 1.35
CA TRP A 34 -13.10 11.08 1.13
C TRP A 34 -14.25 11.41 0.20
N SER A 35 -14.98 12.52 0.44
CA SER A 35 -16.08 12.94 -0.44
C SER A 35 -15.65 13.11 -1.90
N HIS A 36 -14.47 13.66 -2.14
CA HIS A 36 -13.94 13.76 -3.51
C HIS A 36 -13.59 12.39 -4.11
N ALA A 37 -13.07 11.45 -3.29
CA ALA A 37 -12.82 10.10 -3.74
C ALA A 37 -14.11 9.37 -4.14
N GLU A 38 -15.20 9.57 -3.38
CA GLU A 38 -16.54 9.05 -3.71
C GLU A 38 -17.09 9.68 -5.01
N GLU A 39 -16.97 10.99 -5.18
CA GLU A 39 -17.40 11.70 -6.42
C GLU A 39 -16.70 11.17 -7.68
N LEU A 40 -15.46 10.73 -7.53
CA LEU A 40 -14.66 10.10 -8.60
C LEU A 40 -15.00 8.62 -8.83
N GLY A 41 -15.85 8.02 -8.01
CA GLY A 41 -16.16 6.58 -8.05
C GLY A 41 -15.02 5.68 -7.59
N LEU A 42 -13.98 6.23 -6.96
CA LEU A 42 -12.79 5.48 -6.55
C LEU A 42 -13.11 4.29 -5.63
N PRO A 43 -14.01 4.36 -4.64
CA PRO A 43 -14.29 3.24 -3.73
C PRO A 43 -14.69 1.95 -4.45
N LEU A 44 -15.28 2.04 -5.64
CA LEU A 44 -15.78 0.93 -6.44
C LEU A 44 -14.94 0.62 -7.69
N ALA A 45 -13.82 1.32 -7.92
CA ALA A 45 -13.09 1.26 -9.18
C ALA A 45 -12.64 -0.15 -9.60
N MET A 46 -12.40 -1.04 -8.64
CA MET A 46 -12.03 -2.44 -8.88
C MET A 46 -13.25 -3.39 -8.92
N CYS A 47 -14.46 -2.90 -8.67
CA CYS A 47 -15.67 -3.71 -8.77
C CYS A 47 -16.09 -3.86 -10.25
N PRO A 48 -16.87 -4.90 -10.59
CA PRO A 48 -17.48 -5.04 -11.90
C PRO A 48 -18.38 -3.85 -12.25
N ASP A 49 -18.54 -3.57 -13.54
CA ASP A 49 -19.44 -2.52 -14.04
C ASP A 49 -20.90 -2.71 -13.56
N ALA A 50 -21.34 -3.97 -13.46
CA ALA A 50 -22.66 -4.32 -12.94
C ALA A 50 -22.90 -3.87 -11.48
N ASP A 51 -21.84 -3.71 -10.69
CA ASP A 51 -21.84 -3.25 -9.30
C ASP A 51 -21.46 -1.76 -9.17
N GLY A 52 -21.42 -1.03 -10.28
CA GLY A 52 -21.11 0.39 -10.34
C GLY A 52 -19.61 0.72 -10.33
N GLY A 53 -18.76 -0.26 -10.61
CA GLY A 53 -17.31 -0.11 -10.72
C GLY A 53 -16.82 0.15 -12.15
N PHE A 54 -15.52 -0.01 -12.34
CA PHE A 54 -14.85 0.16 -13.64
C PHE A 54 -14.13 -1.12 -14.10
N ASP A 55 -14.28 -2.22 -13.37
CA ASP A 55 -13.66 -3.53 -13.66
C ASP A 55 -12.13 -3.45 -13.81
N LEU A 56 -11.49 -2.55 -13.02
CA LEU A 56 -10.04 -2.33 -13.09
C LEU A 56 -9.29 -3.36 -12.26
N GLY A 57 -8.23 -3.93 -12.86
CA GLY A 57 -7.35 -4.89 -12.21
C GLY A 57 -6.30 -4.23 -11.29
N TRP A 58 -5.57 -5.08 -10.58
CA TRP A 58 -4.47 -4.67 -9.72
C TRP A 58 -3.36 -3.91 -10.46
N SER A 59 -3.03 -4.36 -11.68
CA SER A 59 -2.00 -3.73 -12.51
C SER A 59 -2.37 -2.30 -12.88
N GLU A 60 -3.63 -2.07 -13.21
CA GLU A 60 -4.16 -0.76 -13.56
C GLU A 60 -4.24 0.16 -12.34
N MET A 61 -4.65 -0.39 -11.19
CA MET A 61 -4.80 0.35 -9.95
C MET A 61 -3.50 0.55 -9.18
N PHE A 62 -2.39 -0.10 -9.57
CA PHE A 62 -1.10 0.05 -8.89
C PHE A 62 -0.71 1.53 -8.70
N GLY A 63 -0.83 2.34 -9.76
CA GLY A 63 -0.46 3.76 -9.72
C GLY A 63 -1.30 4.56 -8.72
N VAL A 64 -2.60 4.33 -8.69
CA VAL A 64 -3.55 4.96 -7.77
C VAL A 64 -3.21 4.61 -6.31
N LEU A 65 -3.07 3.32 -6.01
CA LEU A 65 -2.76 2.82 -4.67
C LEU A 65 -1.41 3.33 -4.16
N ALA A 66 -0.37 3.28 -5.01
CA ALA A 66 0.97 3.74 -4.62
C ALA A 66 1.02 5.26 -4.40
N ASN A 67 0.36 6.07 -5.24
CA ASN A 67 0.35 7.52 -5.05
C ASN A 67 -0.43 7.96 -3.81
N ALA A 68 -1.57 7.32 -3.49
CA ALA A 68 -2.29 7.58 -2.25
C ALA A 68 -1.38 7.36 -1.03
N SER A 69 -0.62 6.27 -1.04
CA SER A 69 0.27 5.90 0.06
C SER A 69 1.52 6.76 0.15
N ALA A 70 2.03 7.30 -0.97
CA ALA A 70 3.14 8.24 -1.00
C ALA A 70 2.85 9.54 -0.24
N CYS A 71 1.57 9.90 -0.08
CA CYS A 71 1.10 11.06 0.66
C CYS A 71 0.70 10.76 2.13
N GLY A 72 0.98 9.55 2.63
CA GLY A 72 0.70 9.13 4.01
C GLY A 72 -0.71 8.63 4.26
N GLU A 73 -1.50 8.39 3.21
CA GLU A 73 -2.82 7.74 3.21
C GLU A 73 -3.78 8.24 4.31
N PRO A 74 -4.27 9.47 4.20
CA PRO A 74 -5.14 10.08 5.20
C PRO A 74 -6.58 9.54 5.23
N ILE A 75 -6.91 8.64 4.33
CA ILE A 75 -8.20 7.92 4.21
C ILE A 75 -7.89 6.48 3.79
N PRO A 76 -8.71 5.48 4.16
CA PRO A 76 -8.46 4.07 3.84
C PRO A 76 -8.86 3.72 2.38
N LEU A 77 -8.40 4.53 1.40
CA LEU A 77 -8.79 4.35 0.00
C LEU A 77 -8.36 2.98 -0.53
N GLY A 78 -7.11 2.60 -0.31
CA GLY A 78 -6.59 1.32 -0.79
C GLY A 78 -7.30 0.12 -0.16
N GLU A 79 -7.60 0.20 1.13
CA GLU A 79 -8.35 -0.84 1.83
C GLU A 79 -9.77 -0.95 1.30
N THR A 80 -10.45 0.18 1.10
CA THR A 80 -11.83 0.19 0.56
C THR A 80 -11.91 -0.38 -0.85
N LEU A 81 -11.01 0.02 -1.74
CA LEU A 81 -10.93 -0.50 -3.11
C LEU A 81 -10.84 -2.04 -3.13
N VAL A 82 -9.88 -2.57 -2.38
CA VAL A 82 -9.62 -4.01 -2.35
C VAL A 82 -10.70 -4.76 -1.59
N ALA A 83 -11.23 -4.22 -0.50
CA ALA A 83 -12.34 -4.83 0.24
C ALA A 83 -13.58 -4.98 -0.64
N ASN A 84 -13.94 -3.92 -1.38
CA ASN A 84 -15.08 -3.97 -2.29
C ASN A 84 -14.87 -4.99 -3.42
N ALA A 85 -13.69 -5.05 -4.03
CA ALA A 85 -13.37 -6.08 -5.03
C ALA A 85 -13.52 -7.50 -4.48
N LEU A 86 -13.08 -7.73 -3.23
CA LEU A 86 -13.24 -9.01 -2.55
C LEU A 86 -14.71 -9.35 -2.28
N VAL A 87 -15.47 -8.37 -1.80
CA VAL A 87 -16.91 -8.50 -1.51
C VAL A 87 -17.69 -8.82 -2.78
N CYS A 88 -17.43 -8.11 -3.89
CA CYS A 88 -18.03 -8.42 -5.20
C CYS A 88 -17.67 -9.83 -5.67
N SER A 89 -16.40 -10.25 -5.54
CA SER A 89 -15.97 -11.61 -5.92
C SER A 89 -16.64 -12.70 -5.10
N ALA A 90 -17.09 -12.41 -3.90
CA ALA A 90 -17.87 -13.30 -3.04
C ALA A 90 -19.39 -13.25 -3.32
N GLY A 91 -19.83 -12.46 -4.30
CA GLY A 91 -21.24 -12.29 -4.66
C GLY A 91 -22.04 -11.43 -3.68
N SER A 92 -21.37 -10.61 -2.88
CA SER A 92 -21.98 -9.65 -1.95
C SER A 92 -21.96 -8.23 -2.54
N VAL A 93 -22.80 -7.35 -2.01
CA VAL A 93 -22.95 -5.98 -2.50
C VAL A 93 -21.85 -5.09 -1.91
N PRO A 94 -21.10 -4.33 -2.73
CA PRO A 94 -20.11 -3.38 -2.24
C PRO A 94 -20.75 -2.14 -1.60
N GLU A 95 -19.97 -1.41 -0.79
CA GLU A 95 -20.39 -0.16 -0.14
C GLU A 95 -19.44 0.98 -0.51
N THR A 96 -19.97 2.21 -0.64
CA THR A 96 -19.18 3.40 -0.97
C THR A 96 -18.46 4.00 0.23
N GLY A 97 -18.90 3.71 1.46
CA GLY A 97 -18.28 4.18 2.70
C GLY A 97 -16.85 3.66 2.89
N PRO A 98 -16.06 4.27 3.79
CA PRO A 98 -14.71 3.82 4.07
C PRO A 98 -14.71 2.44 4.73
N ILE A 99 -13.88 1.53 4.20
CA ILE A 99 -13.75 0.15 4.67
C ILE A 99 -12.30 -0.08 5.12
N PHE A 100 -12.13 -0.64 6.31
CA PHE A 100 -10.85 -1.04 6.86
C PHE A 100 -10.68 -2.56 6.77
N PHE A 101 -9.48 -3.04 6.52
CA PHE A 101 -9.17 -4.49 6.53
C PHE A 101 -8.98 -5.06 7.93
N GLY A 102 -8.77 -4.22 8.90
CA GLY A 102 -8.61 -4.56 10.31
C GLY A 102 -9.05 -3.39 11.16
N LEU A 103 -8.98 -3.54 12.48
CA LEU A 103 -9.29 -2.43 13.36
C LEU A 103 -8.23 -1.34 13.21
N PRO A 104 -8.62 -0.10 12.85
CA PRO A 104 -7.70 1.03 12.82
C PRO A 104 -7.20 1.35 14.23
N GLY A 105 -6.11 2.12 14.34
CA GLY A 105 -5.70 2.69 15.63
C GLY A 105 -6.75 3.61 16.22
N ASP A 106 -6.73 3.82 17.53
CA ASP A 106 -7.76 4.58 18.25
C ASP A 106 -8.04 5.95 17.62
N SER A 107 -7.00 6.71 17.27
CA SER A 107 -7.15 8.03 16.65
C SER A 107 -7.76 7.99 15.24
N GLU A 108 -7.50 6.96 14.46
CA GLU A 108 -8.09 6.76 13.13
C GLU A 108 -9.54 6.30 13.24
N GLY A 109 -9.81 5.38 14.17
CA GLY A 109 -11.15 4.85 14.43
C GLY A 109 -12.12 5.88 14.98
N ASP A 110 -11.67 6.68 15.94
CA ASP A 110 -12.47 7.76 16.55
C ASP A 110 -12.83 8.88 15.56
N ALA A 111 -11.95 9.12 14.58
CA ALA A 111 -12.18 10.13 13.54
C ALA A 111 -12.93 9.59 12.32
N ALA A 112 -13.12 8.28 12.21
CA ALA A 112 -13.82 7.67 11.09
C ALA A 112 -15.32 8.00 11.13
N PRO A 113 -15.99 8.19 9.96
CA PRO A 113 -17.41 8.47 9.92
C PRO A 113 -18.23 7.25 10.40
N ASN A 114 -19.45 7.48 10.84
CA ASN A 114 -20.38 6.42 11.28
C ASN A 114 -20.69 5.38 10.17
N SER A 115 -20.48 5.75 8.91
CA SER A 115 -20.61 4.85 7.76
C SER A 115 -19.42 3.91 7.59
N ALA A 116 -18.35 4.09 8.37
CA ALA A 116 -17.16 3.24 8.26
C ALA A 116 -17.47 1.76 8.59
N ARG A 117 -16.85 0.88 7.82
CA ARG A 117 -16.97 -0.56 7.92
C ARG A 117 -15.62 -1.21 8.15
N VAL A 118 -15.67 -2.45 8.59
CA VAL A 118 -14.51 -3.34 8.62
C VAL A 118 -14.82 -4.61 7.83
N LEU A 119 -13.85 -5.10 7.07
CA LEU A 119 -13.97 -6.35 6.35
C LEU A 119 -13.86 -7.52 7.35
N VAL A 120 -14.87 -8.37 7.38
CA VAL A 120 -14.94 -9.57 8.21
C VAL A 120 -14.87 -10.80 7.32
N ALA A 121 -13.97 -11.71 7.63
CA ALA A 121 -13.82 -12.97 6.93
C ALA A 121 -14.07 -14.14 7.88
N GLU A 122 -15.10 -14.95 7.59
CA GLU A 122 -15.45 -16.15 8.33
C GLU A 122 -15.37 -17.36 7.40
N GLY A 123 -14.26 -18.07 7.46
CA GLY A 123 -13.99 -19.17 6.52
C GLY A 123 -13.91 -18.68 5.08
N LYS A 124 -14.94 -19.01 4.26
CA LYS A 124 -15.04 -18.53 2.86
C LYS A 124 -16.01 -17.35 2.68
N SER A 125 -16.74 -16.99 3.72
CA SER A 125 -17.71 -15.89 3.66
C SER A 125 -17.01 -14.57 3.95
N LEU A 126 -17.35 -13.53 3.16
CA LEU A 126 -16.90 -12.16 3.37
C LEU A 126 -18.12 -11.28 3.62
N SER A 127 -18.01 -10.43 4.62
CA SER A 127 -19.06 -9.46 4.98
C SER A 127 -18.43 -8.14 5.47
N LEU A 128 -19.26 -7.09 5.51
CA LEU A 128 -18.87 -5.80 6.05
C LEU A 128 -19.64 -5.58 7.35
N ALA A 129 -18.92 -5.32 8.44
CA ALA A 129 -19.50 -4.99 9.73
C ALA A 129 -19.31 -3.50 10.05
N PRO A 130 -20.23 -2.87 10.82
CA PRO A 130 -20.01 -1.51 11.30
C PRO A 130 -18.72 -1.39 12.12
N LEU A 131 -17.87 -0.41 11.80
CA LEU A 131 -16.59 -0.23 12.50
C LEU A 131 -16.79 0.00 14.01
N ALA A 132 -17.79 0.77 14.40
CA ALA A 132 -18.09 1.05 15.80
C ALA A 132 -18.41 -0.22 16.62
N GLU A 133 -19.12 -1.19 16.01
CA GLU A 133 -19.41 -2.49 16.66
C GLU A 133 -18.14 -3.33 16.78
N ALA A 134 -17.32 -3.32 15.76
CA ALA A 134 -16.04 -4.05 15.75
C ALA A 134 -15.07 -3.51 16.81
N MET A 135 -14.95 -2.19 16.92
CA MET A 135 -14.11 -1.53 17.95
C MET A 135 -14.62 -1.78 19.38
N ALA A 136 -15.94 -1.89 19.56
CA ALA A 136 -16.54 -2.24 20.85
C ALA A 136 -16.33 -3.71 21.25
N GLY A 137 -15.58 -4.51 20.45
CA GLY A 137 -15.32 -5.92 20.70
C GLY A 137 -16.44 -6.85 20.24
N GLY A 138 -17.39 -6.35 19.44
CA GLY A 138 -18.50 -7.12 18.89
C GLY A 138 -18.11 -8.04 17.73
N VAL A 139 -16.97 -7.79 17.12
CA VAL A 139 -16.39 -8.66 16.08
C VAL A 139 -15.05 -9.17 16.60
N ALA A 140 -14.93 -10.49 16.75
CA ALA A 140 -13.65 -11.10 17.08
C ALA A 140 -12.64 -10.67 16.02
N ASN A 141 -11.41 -10.34 16.44
CA ASN A 141 -10.28 -10.22 15.51
C ASN A 141 -10.25 -11.51 14.70
N SER A 142 -10.93 -11.49 13.54
CA SER A 142 -11.01 -12.66 12.69
C SER A 142 -9.59 -12.95 12.27
N GLU A 143 -9.08 -14.11 12.64
CA GLU A 143 -7.91 -14.65 11.95
C GLU A 143 -8.17 -14.47 10.46
N PRO A 144 -7.17 -14.10 9.64
CA PRO A 144 -7.36 -13.85 8.22
C PRO A 144 -8.03 -15.08 7.59
N GLY A 145 -9.36 -14.99 7.42
CA GLY A 145 -10.24 -16.16 7.30
C GLY A 145 -10.11 -16.91 5.99
N SER A 146 -9.53 -16.34 4.95
CA SER A 146 -9.24 -17.05 3.72
C SER A 146 -7.86 -16.72 3.20
N GLU A 147 -7.18 -17.69 2.63
CA GLU A 147 -5.89 -17.50 1.98
C GLU A 147 -5.95 -16.34 0.96
N PHE A 148 -7.08 -16.18 0.30
CA PHE A 148 -7.30 -15.12 -0.70
C PHE A 148 -7.31 -13.72 -0.07
N VAL A 149 -7.94 -13.53 1.09
CA VAL A 149 -7.92 -12.25 1.82
C VAL A 149 -6.51 -11.92 2.29
N VAL A 150 -5.77 -12.91 2.81
CA VAL A 150 -4.37 -12.72 3.21
C VAL A 150 -3.50 -12.31 2.02
N GLN A 151 -3.68 -12.94 0.87
CA GLN A 151 -2.93 -12.61 -0.34
C GLN A 151 -3.27 -11.20 -0.86
N ALA A 152 -4.55 -10.83 -0.92
CA ALA A 152 -4.99 -9.51 -1.34
C ALA A 152 -4.49 -8.41 -0.39
N GLY A 153 -4.61 -8.64 0.93
CA GLY A 153 -4.09 -7.73 1.94
C GLY A 153 -2.57 -7.58 1.88
N ALA A 154 -1.83 -8.69 1.74
CA ALA A 154 -0.38 -8.67 1.61
C ALA A 154 0.07 -7.92 0.34
N LEU A 155 -0.62 -8.11 -0.78
CA LEU A 155 -0.34 -7.38 -2.02
C LEU A 155 -0.62 -5.90 -1.85
N LEU A 156 -1.77 -5.52 -1.28
CA LEU A 156 -2.08 -4.14 -0.97
C LEU A 156 -0.97 -3.50 -0.13
N ARG A 157 -0.56 -4.15 0.97
CA ARG A 157 0.51 -3.61 1.84
C ARG A 157 1.86 -3.51 1.12
N ALA A 158 2.18 -4.42 0.22
CA ALA A 158 3.39 -4.32 -0.60
C ALA A 158 3.34 -3.10 -1.54
N VAL A 159 2.20 -2.82 -2.16
CA VAL A 159 1.99 -1.63 -3.02
C VAL A 159 2.04 -0.35 -2.19
N GLN A 160 1.40 -0.32 -1.03
CA GLN A 160 1.40 0.83 -0.12
C GLN A 160 2.81 1.15 0.40
N ILE A 161 3.58 0.14 0.79
CA ILE A 161 4.99 0.32 1.19
C ILE A 161 5.83 0.87 0.04
N ALA A 162 5.63 0.38 -1.20
CA ALA A 162 6.32 0.90 -2.37
C ALA A 162 6.01 2.39 -2.59
N GLY A 163 4.75 2.80 -2.47
CA GLY A 163 4.34 4.19 -2.54
C GLY A 163 4.93 5.05 -1.43
N ALA A 164 4.88 4.59 -0.18
CA ALA A 164 5.43 5.32 0.96
C ALA A 164 6.95 5.47 0.89
N LEU A 165 7.68 4.48 0.40
CA LEU A 165 9.12 4.58 0.12
C LEU A 165 9.43 5.65 -0.94
N GLN A 166 8.60 5.72 -2.00
CA GLN A 166 8.73 6.78 -3.00
C GLN A 166 8.46 8.15 -2.37
N GLY A 167 7.40 8.31 -1.58
CA GLY A 167 7.11 9.55 -0.86
C GLY A 167 8.24 9.97 0.08
N ALA A 168 8.82 9.01 0.82
CA ALA A 168 9.96 9.25 1.69
C ALA A 168 11.23 9.69 0.91
N LEU A 169 11.46 9.10 -0.28
CA LEU A 169 12.55 9.51 -1.19
C LEU A 169 12.34 10.94 -1.70
N ASP A 170 11.12 11.27 -2.13
CA ASP A 170 10.80 12.61 -2.65
C ASP A 170 10.98 13.68 -1.57
N LEU A 171 10.56 13.39 -0.33
CA LEU A 171 10.82 14.25 0.84
C LEU A 171 12.32 14.41 1.08
N ALA A 172 13.08 13.32 1.04
CA ALA A 172 14.53 13.33 1.28
C ALA A 172 15.28 14.12 0.21
N VAL A 173 14.92 13.97 -1.06
CA VAL A 173 15.50 14.73 -2.17
C VAL A 173 15.25 16.23 -1.98
N ARG A 174 13.98 16.62 -1.73
CA ARG A 174 13.59 18.02 -1.51
C ARG A 174 14.32 18.61 -0.31
N TYR A 175 14.27 17.94 0.84
CA TYR A 175 14.93 18.37 2.05
C TYR A 175 16.44 18.63 1.84
N THR A 176 17.13 17.74 1.16
CA THR A 176 18.58 17.86 0.92
C THR A 176 18.95 18.97 -0.06
N GLN A 177 18.03 19.35 -0.96
CA GLN A 177 18.21 20.49 -1.87
C GLN A 177 18.00 21.83 -1.16
N GLU A 178 17.04 21.91 -0.27
CA GLU A 178 16.67 23.14 0.46
C GLU A 178 17.59 23.39 1.66
N ARG A 179 17.94 22.35 2.43
CA ARG A 179 18.75 22.46 3.63
C ARG A 179 20.22 22.64 3.30
N SER A 180 20.81 23.77 3.78
CA SER A 180 22.23 24.06 3.62
C SER A 180 22.96 23.96 4.96
N GLN A 181 24.15 23.34 4.95
CA GLN A 181 25.12 23.29 6.06
C GLN A 181 26.52 23.34 5.50
N PHE A 182 27.47 23.84 6.28
CA PHE A 182 28.87 24.01 5.86
C PHE A 182 29.01 24.77 4.54
N GLY A 183 28.17 25.80 4.33
CA GLY A 183 28.20 26.68 3.17
C GLY A 183 27.61 26.15 1.86
N ARG A 184 26.95 24.99 1.86
CA ARG A 184 26.33 24.41 0.66
C ARG A 184 25.14 23.50 0.98
N PRO A 185 24.23 23.24 0.00
CA PRO A 185 23.13 22.29 0.17
C PRO A 185 23.61 20.88 0.55
N LEU A 186 22.84 20.19 1.38
CA LEU A 186 23.15 18.81 1.80
C LEU A 186 23.29 17.86 0.60
N SER A 187 22.54 18.07 -0.47
CA SER A 187 22.62 17.30 -1.73
C SER A 187 23.98 17.33 -2.43
N LYS A 188 24.88 18.24 -2.02
CA LYS A 188 26.25 18.34 -2.56
C LYS A 188 27.28 17.49 -1.80
N PHE A 189 26.87 16.78 -0.74
CA PHE A 189 27.77 15.91 0.02
C PHE A 189 27.65 14.46 -0.48
N GLN A 190 28.78 13.82 -0.77
CA GLN A 190 28.82 12.45 -1.30
C GLN A 190 28.13 11.44 -0.37
N ALA A 191 28.28 11.58 0.95
CA ALA A 191 27.61 10.69 1.91
C ALA A 191 26.08 10.78 1.81
N VAL A 192 25.53 11.99 1.61
CA VAL A 192 24.09 12.20 1.42
C VAL A 192 23.62 11.62 0.08
N GLN A 193 24.38 11.87 -1.00
CA GLN A 193 24.08 11.30 -2.32
C GLN A 193 24.06 9.75 -2.29
N HIS A 194 24.98 9.15 -1.53
CA HIS A 194 25.04 7.70 -1.37
C HIS A 194 23.81 7.17 -0.63
N MET A 195 23.39 7.83 0.46
CA MET A 195 22.16 7.47 1.19
C MET A 195 20.90 7.61 0.31
N LEU A 196 20.80 8.69 -0.48
CA LEU A 196 19.69 8.88 -1.43
C LEU A 196 19.67 7.79 -2.49
N ALA A 197 20.82 7.40 -3.05
CA ALA A 197 20.93 6.33 -4.03
C ALA A 197 20.50 4.98 -3.45
N GLN A 198 20.87 4.69 -2.21
CA GLN A 198 20.43 3.47 -1.52
C GLN A 198 18.92 3.49 -1.27
N LEU A 199 18.34 4.60 -0.79
CA LEU A 199 16.91 4.74 -0.58
C LEU A 199 16.13 4.58 -1.90
N ALA A 200 16.62 5.19 -2.98
CA ALA A 200 16.04 5.04 -4.32
C ALA A 200 16.08 3.58 -4.79
N SER A 201 17.16 2.86 -4.53
CA SER A 201 17.28 1.43 -4.88
C SER A 201 16.25 0.58 -4.14
N GLU A 202 16.01 0.86 -2.84
CA GLU A 202 14.98 0.16 -2.06
C GLU A 202 13.57 0.45 -2.61
N ALA A 203 13.26 1.71 -2.92
CA ALA A 203 11.97 2.12 -3.46
C ALA A 203 11.69 1.47 -4.82
N VAL A 204 12.63 1.55 -5.75
CA VAL A 204 12.48 0.98 -7.11
C VAL A 204 12.34 -0.53 -7.08
N ALA A 205 13.19 -1.23 -6.31
CA ALA A 205 13.11 -2.69 -6.21
C ALA A 205 11.80 -3.17 -5.58
N THR A 206 11.27 -2.43 -4.59
CA THR A 206 9.99 -2.74 -3.97
C THR A 206 8.83 -2.49 -4.94
N ALA A 207 8.85 -1.37 -5.65
CA ALA A 207 7.83 -1.06 -6.66
C ALA A 207 7.82 -2.07 -7.81
N ALA A 208 9.00 -2.51 -8.28
CA ALA A 208 9.10 -3.54 -9.32
C ALA A 208 8.50 -4.87 -8.86
N ALA A 209 8.82 -5.33 -7.65
CA ALA A 209 8.27 -6.56 -7.10
C ALA A 209 6.74 -6.48 -6.90
N ALA A 210 6.24 -5.34 -6.41
CA ALA A 210 4.80 -5.13 -6.22
C ALA A 210 4.05 -5.07 -7.57
N ARG A 211 4.58 -4.40 -8.59
CA ARG A 211 3.99 -4.38 -9.95
C ARG A 211 3.91 -5.78 -10.56
N MET A 212 4.99 -6.55 -10.43
CA MET A 212 5.02 -7.94 -10.89
C MET A 212 3.94 -8.78 -10.18
N ALA A 213 3.79 -8.61 -8.87
CA ALA A 213 2.79 -9.32 -8.09
C ALA A 213 1.35 -8.90 -8.47
N CYS A 214 1.10 -7.62 -8.80
CA CYS A 214 -0.18 -7.16 -9.33
C CYS A 214 -0.53 -7.87 -10.65
N ALA A 215 0.42 -7.91 -11.60
CA ALA A 215 0.19 -8.58 -12.89
C ALA A 215 -0.08 -10.08 -12.72
N LYS A 216 0.63 -10.75 -11.81
CA LYS A 216 0.41 -12.16 -11.49
C LYS A 216 -0.92 -12.41 -10.75
N MET A 217 -1.35 -11.46 -9.92
CA MET A 217 -2.66 -11.53 -9.26
C MET A 217 -3.80 -11.45 -10.28
N ASP A 218 -3.71 -10.51 -11.24
CA ASP A 218 -4.68 -10.36 -12.33
C ASP A 218 -4.76 -11.62 -13.22
N ALA A 219 -3.63 -12.33 -13.38
CA ALA A 219 -3.56 -13.59 -14.11
C ALA A 219 -4.03 -14.82 -13.31
N GLY A 220 -4.37 -14.67 -12.03
CA GLY A 220 -4.72 -15.79 -11.15
C GLY A 220 -3.53 -16.63 -10.66
N GLU A 221 -2.29 -16.16 -10.86
CA GLU A 221 -1.02 -16.86 -10.54
C GLU A 221 -0.21 -16.16 -9.43
N GLY A 222 -0.87 -15.32 -8.61
CA GLY A 222 -0.22 -14.35 -7.74
C GLY A 222 0.56 -14.92 -6.55
N LYS A 223 0.31 -16.15 -6.10
CA LYS A 223 0.75 -16.66 -4.80
C LYS A 223 2.25 -16.45 -4.49
N LEU A 224 3.14 -16.91 -5.36
CA LEU A 224 4.59 -16.77 -5.16
C LEU A 224 5.06 -15.32 -5.35
N ALA A 225 4.53 -14.64 -6.36
CA ALA A 225 4.87 -13.25 -6.65
C ALA A 225 4.48 -12.31 -5.50
N ILE A 226 3.31 -12.51 -4.89
CA ILE A 226 2.85 -11.77 -3.70
C ILE A 226 3.77 -12.04 -2.51
N ALA A 227 4.14 -13.31 -2.27
CA ALA A 227 5.05 -13.67 -1.19
C ALA A 227 6.41 -12.98 -1.34
N ILE A 228 6.96 -12.94 -2.56
CA ILE A 228 8.21 -12.24 -2.88
C ILE A 228 8.05 -10.73 -2.68
N ALA A 229 6.97 -10.14 -3.18
CA ALA A 229 6.71 -8.71 -3.08
C ALA A 229 6.56 -8.26 -1.62
N LYS A 230 5.78 -8.98 -0.80
CA LYS A 230 5.58 -8.65 0.61
C LYS A 230 6.85 -8.84 1.44
N LEU A 231 7.61 -9.92 1.19
CA LEU A 231 8.93 -10.12 1.80
C LEU A 231 9.90 -9.00 1.43
N ARG A 232 9.95 -8.61 0.14
CA ARG A 232 10.79 -7.52 -0.34
C ARG A 232 10.41 -6.19 0.28
N ALA A 233 9.10 -5.91 0.35
CA ALA A 233 8.57 -4.70 0.97
C ALA A 233 8.96 -4.61 2.46
N GLY A 234 8.75 -5.66 3.24
CA GLY A 234 9.13 -5.69 4.66
C GLY A 234 10.62 -5.39 4.87
N ARG A 235 11.51 -6.04 4.10
CA ARG A 235 12.96 -5.75 4.16
C ARG A 235 13.31 -4.32 3.77
N ALA A 236 12.58 -3.74 2.82
CA ALA A 236 12.80 -2.37 2.39
C ALA A 236 12.39 -1.34 3.46
N VAL A 237 11.40 -1.65 4.30
CA VAL A 237 10.98 -0.77 5.41
C VAL A 237 12.13 -0.52 6.37
N GLU A 238 12.80 -1.57 6.86
CA GLU A 238 13.91 -1.42 7.81
C GLU A 238 14.98 -0.45 7.29
N LYS A 239 15.46 -0.72 6.08
CA LYS A 239 16.54 0.08 5.49
C LYS A 239 16.07 1.44 4.99
N GLY A 240 14.89 1.50 4.37
CA GLY A 240 14.34 2.73 3.81
C GLY A 240 14.01 3.75 4.88
N VAL A 241 13.33 3.33 5.95
CA VAL A 241 13.02 4.21 7.10
C VAL A 241 14.30 4.71 7.76
N MET A 242 15.25 3.82 8.04
CA MET A 242 16.54 4.22 8.63
C MET A 242 17.25 5.28 7.79
N LEU A 243 17.35 5.07 6.47
CA LEU A 243 18.01 6.02 5.57
C LEU A 243 17.28 7.35 5.50
N ALA A 244 15.94 7.33 5.37
CA ALA A 244 15.14 8.54 5.30
C ALA A 244 15.29 9.39 6.58
N HIS A 245 15.18 8.76 7.76
CA HIS A 245 15.39 9.46 9.04
C HIS A 245 16.83 9.96 9.23
N GLN A 246 17.83 9.18 8.81
CA GLN A 246 19.23 9.61 8.87
C GLN A 246 19.49 10.85 8.00
N ILE A 247 18.85 10.95 6.84
CA ILE A 247 18.97 12.13 5.95
C ILE A 247 18.33 13.37 6.57
N HIS A 248 17.15 13.23 7.18
CA HIS A 248 16.40 14.36 7.75
C HIS A 248 16.88 14.76 9.16
N GLY A 249 17.54 13.84 9.89
CA GLY A 249 17.94 14.06 11.28
C GLY A 249 16.72 14.27 12.19
N ALA A 250 16.84 15.19 13.15
CA ALA A 250 15.78 15.46 14.12
C ALA A 250 14.46 15.92 13.50
N MET A 251 14.49 16.58 12.35
CA MET A 251 13.27 17.00 11.64
C MET A 251 12.39 15.80 11.23
N GLY A 252 13.00 14.70 10.81
CA GLY A 252 12.28 13.52 10.32
C GLY A 252 11.46 12.78 11.39
N VAL A 253 11.74 12.98 12.67
CA VAL A 253 11.02 12.31 13.77
C VAL A 253 9.92 13.17 14.39
N THR A 254 9.76 14.41 13.94
CA THR A 254 8.69 15.28 14.43
C THR A 254 7.37 14.89 13.76
N LEU A 255 6.28 14.88 14.53
CA LEU A 255 4.95 14.49 14.00
C LEU A 255 4.39 15.49 12.98
N GLU A 256 4.87 16.72 13.00
CA GLU A 256 4.50 17.75 12.03
C GLU A 256 5.11 17.51 10.65
N TYR A 257 6.19 16.70 10.58
CA TYR A 257 6.85 16.42 9.32
C TYR A 257 6.28 15.13 8.68
N PRO A 258 5.93 15.14 7.40
CA PRO A 258 5.20 14.01 6.75
C PRO A 258 5.93 12.67 6.83
N LEU A 259 7.26 12.65 6.95
CA LEU A 259 8.06 11.43 7.05
C LEU A 259 7.69 10.56 8.25
N ALA A 260 7.32 11.18 9.39
CA ALA A 260 6.95 10.44 10.60
C ALA A 260 5.73 9.52 10.31
N ARG A 261 4.70 10.06 9.65
CA ARG A 261 3.50 9.29 9.27
C ARG A 261 3.83 8.19 8.26
N LEU A 262 4.59 8.50 7.21
CA LEU A 262 5.03 7.49 6.24
C LEU A 262 5.76 6.33 6.93
N SER A 263 6.63 6.64 7.88
CA SER A 263 7.40 5.63 8.62
C SER A 263 6.51 4.76 9.50
N LEU A 264 5.58 5.35 10.24
CA LEU A 264 4.62 4.61 11.07
C LEU A 264 3.74 3.68 10.23
N ASN A 265 3.22 4.18 9.10
CA ASN A 265 2.43 3.37 8.19
C ASN A 265 3.26 2.22 7.60
N MET A 266 4.48 2.48 7.14
CA MET A 266 5.36 1.43 6.60
C MET A 266 5.64 0.33 7.63
N TRP A 267 5.89 0.66 8.90
CA TRP A 267 6.08 -0.33 9.96
C TRP A 267 4.82 -1.13 10.21
N ARG A 268 3.64 -0.48 10.34
CA ARG A 268 2.35 -1.16 10.51
C ARG A 268 2.09 -2.12 9.36
N TRP A 269 2.18 -1.66 8.11
CA TRP A 269 1.93 -2.47 6.92
C TRP A 269 2.93 -3.62 6.74
N SER A 270 4.14 -3.50 7.27
CA SER A 270 5.12 -4.59 7.22
C SER A 270 4.70 -5.80 8.04
N GLU A 271 3.97 -5.58 9.14
CA GLU A 271 3.51 -6.64 10.05
C GLU A 271 2.15 -7.23 9.66
N GLU A 272 1.28 -6.43 9.01
CA GLU A 272 -0.06 -6.86 8.62
C GLU A 272 -0.03 -7.89 7.49
N PHE A 273 -0.98 -8.85 7.54
CA PHE A 273 -1.13 -9.96 6.57
C PHE A 273 0.14 -10.83 6.43
N GLY A 274 0.83 -11.03 7.53
CA GLY A 274 2.07 -11.78 7.64
C GLY A 274 3.32 -10.90 7.61
N ASP A 275 4.20 -11.17 8.58
CA ASP A 275 5.49 -10.50 8.75
C ASP A 275 6.56 -11.02 7.77
N GLN A 276 7.76 -10.48 7.86
CA GLN A 276 8.90 -10.92 7.04
C GLN A 276 9.22 -12.41 7.23
N LYS A 277 9.10 -12.94 8.44
CA LYS A 277 9.40 -14.34 8.74
C LYS A 277 8.39 -15.27 8.08
N TYR A 278 7.11 -14.94 8.17
CA TYR A 278 6.03 -15.68 7.53
C TYR A 278 6.27 -15.81 6.01
N TRP A 279 6.52 -14.69 5.34
CA TRP A 279 6.72 -14.68 3.89
C TRP A 279 8.07 -15.25 3.46
N ALA A 280 9.13 -15.10 4.27
CA ALA A 280 10.41 -15.75 4.01
C ALA A 280 10.29 -17.28 4.00
N ILE A 281 9.51 -17.84 4.94
CA ILE A 281 9.22 -19.28 5.00
C ILE A 281 8.42 -19.70 3.76
N ALA A 282 7.42 -18.93 3.35
CA ALA A 282 6.60 -19.23 2.17
C ALA A 282 7.46 -19.25 0.89
N VAL A 283 8.29 -18.23 0.68
CA VAL A 283 9.22 -18.16 -0.47
C VAL A 283 10.24 -19.28 -0.43
N GLY A 284 10.82 -19.57 0.75
CA GLY A 284 11.78 -20.67 0.92
C GLY A 284 11.19 -22.03 0.60
N ARG A 285 9.95 -22.32 1.05
CA ARG A 285 9.26 -23.57 0.74
C ARG A 285 8.98 -23.70 -0.76
N ALA A 286 8.53 -22.61 -1.41
CA ALA A 286 8.29 -22.61 -2.85
C ALA A 286 9.61 -22.87 -3.63
N GLY A 287 10.71 -22.20 -3.24
CA GLY A 287 12.02 -22.40 -3.87
C GLY A 287 12.56 -23.83 -3.71
N MET A 288 12.34 -24.46 -2.54
CA MET A 288 12.76 -25.87 -2.32
C MET A 288 11.89 -26.88 -3.09
N ALA A 289 10.68 -26.52 -3.47
CA ALA A 289 9.79 -27.39 -4.25
C ALA A 289 10.10 -27.36 -5.76
N MET A 290 10.93 -26.43 -6.22
CA MET A 290 11.33 -26.28 -7.64
C MET A 290 12.68 -26.94 -7.92
N PRO A 291 12.94 -27.32 -9.18
CA PRO A 291 14.22 -27.96 -9.58
C PRO A 291 15.44 -27.10 -9.26
N SER A 292 15.31 -25.79 -9.33
CA SER A 292 16.36 -24.84 -8.92
C SER A 292 15.76 -23.56 -8.33
N ALA A 293 16.56 -22.82 -7.55
CA ALA A 293 16.17 -21.50 -7.05
C ALA A 293 15.95 -20.50 -8.20
N TRP A 294 16.61 -20.69 -9.34
CA TRP A 294 16.42 -19.87 -10.52
C TRP A 294 15.04 -20.08 -11.15
N ASP A 295 14.56 -21.32 -11.21
CA ASP A 295 13.19 -21.63 -11.71
C ASP A 295 12.12 -20.95 -10.86
N ALA A 296 12.34 -20.84 -9.54
CA ALA A 296 11.44 -20.10 -8.67
C ALA A 296 11.39 -18.59 -9.00
N VAL A 297 12.57 -17.99 -9.29
CA VAL A 297 12.64 -16.57 -9.69
C VAL A 297 11.97 -16.35 -11.04
N VAL A 298 12.27 -17.19 -12.03
CA VAL A 298 11.71 -17.09 -13.38
C VAL A 298 10.20 -17.26 -13.36
N SER A 299 9.67 -18.28 -12.70
CA SER A 299 8.22 -18.52 -12.64
C SER A 299 7.44 -17.38 -11.96
N ALA A 300 8.08 -16.69 -11.00
CA ALA A 300 7.48 -15.53 -10.35
C ALA A 300 7.51 -14.27 -11.23
N SER A 301 8.54 -14.16 -12.10
CA SER A 301 8.81 -12.94 -12.88
C SER A 301 8.39 -13.04 -14.34
N ASP A 302 8.07 -14.22 -14.87
CA ASP A 302 7.67 -14.36 -16.26
C ASP A 302 6.43 -13.48 -16.55
N PRO A 303 6.52 -12.57 -17.52
CA PRO A 303 5.34 -11.86 -17.99
C PRO A 303 4.36 -12.90 -18.55
N VAL A 304 3.09 -12.77 -18.19
CA VAL A 304 2.03 -13.64 -18.69
C VAL A 304 2.10 -13.70 -20.22
N GLY A 305 2.45 -14.86 -20.76
CA GLY A 305 2.37 -15.12 -22.20
C GLY A 305 3.66 -15.02 -23.03
N VAL A 306 4.87 -14.94 -22.45
CA VAL A 306 6.10 -15.17 -23.22
C VAL A 306 6.46 -16.66 -23.13
N ALA A 307 5.78 -17.46 -23.93
CA ALA A 307 6.22 -18.81 -24.23
C ALA A 307 7.48 -18.73 -25.12
N GLY A 308 8.57 -19.33 -24.66
CA GLY A 308 9.68 -19.77 -25.51
C GLY A 308 10.89 -18.87 -25.53
N TYR A 309 11.82 -19.13 -24.64
CA TYR A 309 13.24 -19.13 -25.03
C TYR A 309 13.67 -20.60 -25.10
N GLU A 310 13.54 -21.20 -26.29
CA GLU A 310 14.34 -22.36 -26.69
C GLU A 310 15.76 -21.93 -27.04
#